data_b0d2851de19f9edd4cd23e6dbce33426
#
_entry.id   b0d2851de19f9edd4cd23e6dbce33426
#
_cell.length_a   1.000
_cell.length_b   1.000
_cell.length_c   1.000
_cell.angle_alpha   90.00
_cell.angle_beta   90.00
_cell.angle_gamma   90.00
#
_symmetry.space_group_name_H-M   'P 1'
#
loop_
_entity.id
_entity.type
_entity.pdbx_description
1 polymer ?
#
loop_
_entity_poly.entity_id
_entity_poly.type
_entity_poly.pdbx_seq_one_letter_code
_entity_poly.pdbx_strand_id
1 'polypeptide(L)'
;MKKLWIIAAVIAMVAFAFVGCAGGPKAKEPKGEIKVEPKVYPPKTIEHEGTAFGMDVPNWIFEEQENIEGERDYKGLYVFKFEQTGKDLEGVKAWTRSFTAATEVARMVSTRVMNKFVGAQIGDKDMVETYMEEVAKILAVAEYAGARQKADFWVYQQYYDDAGKPTDKVYRYLLLYTVPREQIDAAIQRALDAQSGKAKPKTEEEQTARDRVKELFNEGL
;
A
#
# COMPACT_ATOMS: atom_id res chain seq x y z
N MET A 1 -3.19 58.16 1.54
CA MET A 1 -4.63 58.40 1.74
C MET A 1 -5.40 58.02 0.45
N LYS A 2 -5.41 56.76 0.02
CA LYS A 2 -6.13 56.24 -1.18
C LYS A 2 -6.48 54.75 -1.09
N LYS A 3 -6.78 54.23 0.10
CA LYS A 3 -7.17 52.80 0.27
C LYS A 3 -8.40 52.57 1.17
N LEU A 4 -9.25 53.59 1.34
CA LEU A 4 -10.42 53.46 2.25
C LEU A 4 -11.78 53.58 1.51
N TRP A 5 -11.85 53.45 0.20
CA TRP A 5 -13.09 53.65 -0.56
C TRP A 5 -13.63 52.41 -1.26
N ILE A 6 -13.08 51.24 -1.02
CA ILE A 6 -13.51 50.00 -1.72
C ILE A 6 -14.38 49.07 -0.83
N ILE A 7 -14.51 49.35 0.48
CA ILE A 7 -15.29 48.49 1.39
C ILE A 7 -16.76 48.94 1.58
N ALA A 8 -17.14 50.12 1.09
CA ALA A 8 -18.50 50.63 1.26
C ALA A 8 -19.51 50.23 0.16
N ALA A 9 -19.10 49.50 -0.88
CA ALA A 9 -19.97 49.21 -2.04
C ALA A 9 -20.57 47.77 -2.04
N VAL A 10 -20.32 46.94 -1.07
CA VAL A 10 -20.76 45.51 -1.05
C VAL A 10 -21.92 45.25 -0.05
N ILE A 11 -22.34 46.21 0.78
CA ILE A 11 -23.38 46.01 1.82
C ILE A 11 -24.77 46.49 1.38
N ALA A 12 -24.95 47.06 0.16
CA ALA A 12 -26.23 47.65 -0.26
C ALA A 12 -27.08 46.78 -1.24
N MET A 13 -26.83 45.46 -1.36
CA MET A 13 -27.52 44.62 -2.35
C MET A 13 -28.15 43.33 -1.81
N VAL A 14 -28.60 43.30 -0.54
CA VAL A 14 -29.29 42.13 0.07
C VAL A 14 -30.62 42.51 0.73
N ALA A 15 -31.34 43.50 0.27
CA ALA A 15 -32.62 43.86 0.87
C ALA A 15 -33.68 44.19 -0.18
N PHE A 16 -33.94 43.32 -1.18
CA PHE A 16 -35.16 43.39 -2.00
C PHE A 16 -35.44 42.03 -2.65
N ALA A 17 -36.25 41.17 -2.05
CA ALA A 17 -37.08 40.17 -2.70
C ALA A 17 -37.87 39.32 -1.70
N PHE A 18 -38.78 39.92 -0.97
CA PHE A 18 -39.92 39.17 -0.41
C PHE A 18 -41.22 39.94 -0.79
N VAL A 19 -41.66 39.73 -1.99
CA VAL A 19 -43.09 39.94 -2.32
C VAL A 19 -43.53 38.71 -3.10
N GLY A 20 -44.52 38.03 -2.52
CA GLY A 20 -45.06 36.77 -2.98
C GLY A 20 -45.76 36.83 -4.32
N CYS A 21 -45.79 35.72 -5.01
CA CYS A 21 -46.84 35.36 -5.95
C CYS A 21 -47.20 33.89 -5.75
N ALA A 22 -48.41 33.68 -5.35
CA ALA A 22 -49.08 32.39 -5.31
C ALA A 22 -49.27 31.86 -6.74
N GLY A 23 -49.08 30.55 -6.95
CA GLY A 23 -49.60 29.83 -8.10
C GLY A 23 -48.67 29.64 -9.29
N GLY A 24 -47.51 29.01 -9.11
CA GLY A 24 -46.76 28.38 -10.22
C GLY A 24 -47.08 26.88 -10.30
N PRO A 25 -47.03 26.25 -11.51
CA PRO A 25 -47.29 24.83 -11.65
C PRO A 25 -46.21 24.04 -10.85
N LYS A 26 -46.62 23.06 -10.06
CA LYS A 26 -45.73 22.14 -9.30
C LYS A 26 -44.69 21.58 -10.27
N ALA A 27 -43.43 22.01 -10.13
CA ALA A 27 -42.31 21.38 -10.78
C ALA A 27 -42.35 19.89 -10.35
N LYS A 28 -42.47 18.99 -11.34
CA LYS A 28 -42.28 17.55 -11.09
C LYS A 28 -40.89 17.37 -10.49
N GLU A 29 -40.84 16.84 -9.29
CA GLU A 29 -39.58 16.39 -8.71
C GLU A 29 -38.86 15.54 -9.75
N PRO A 30 -37.56 15.76 -9.99
CA PRO A 30 -36.80 14.92 -10.86
C PRO A 30 -36.90 13.51 -10.24
N LYS A 31 -37.46 12.57 -10.99
CA LYS A 31 -37.40 11.14 -10.61
C LYS A 31 -35.93 10.84 -10.38
N GLY A 32 -35.57 10.57 -9.11
CA GLY A 32 -34.21 10.18 -8.76
C GLY A 32 -33.79 9.06 -9.70
N GLU A 33 -32.75 9.27 -10.47
CA GLU A 33 -32.09 8.20 -11.22
C GLU A 33 -31.66 7.17 -10.17
N ILE A 34 -32.31 6.01 -10.21
CA ILE A 34 -31.86 4.86 -9.44
C ILE A 34 -30.48 4.54 -10.00
N LYS A 35 -29.42 4.95 -9.29
CA LYS A 35 -28.07 4.48 -9.57
C LYS A 35 -28.07 2.97 -9.31
N VAL A 36 -28.25 2.20 -10.37
CA VAL A 36 -28.08 0.75 -10.34
C VAL A 36 -26.61 0.54 -10.09
N GLU A 37 -26.24 0.10 -8.89
CA GLU A 37 -24.86 -0.32 -8.60
C GLU A 37 -24.50 -1.42 -9.58
N PRO A 38 -23.31 -1.35 -10.23
CA PRO A 38 -22.90 -2.37 -11.17
C PRO A 38 -22.84 -3.71 -10.43
N LYS A 39 -23.53 -4.73 -10.96
CA LYS A 39 -23.51 -6.07 -10.39
C LYS A 39 -22.13 -6.67 -10.64
N VAL A 40 -21.36 -6.84 -9.56
CA VAL A 40 -20.05 -7.46 -9.60
C VAL A 40 -20.20 -8.98 -9.62
N TYR A 41 -19.58 -9.63 -10.60
CA TYR A 41 -19.50 -11.08 -10.70
C TYR A 41 -18.10 -11.54 -10.27
N PRO A 42 -17.93 -12.06 -9.03
CA PRO A 42 -16.63 -12.49 -8.55
C PRO A 42 -16.10 -13.67 -9.40
N PRO A 43 -14.77 -13.79 -9.53
CA PRO A 43 -14.16 -14.93 -10.21
C PRO A 43 -14.55 -16.24 -9.54
N LYS A 44 -14.85 -17.27 -10.36
CA LYS A 44 -15.17 -18.61 -9.87
C LYS A 44 -13.92 -19.49 -9.92
N THR A 45 -13.53 -20.05 -8.80
CA THR A 45 -12.46 -21.06 -8.75
C THR A 45 -12.93 -22.34 -9.46
N ILE A 46 -12.14 -22.78 -10.44
CA ILE A 46 -12.33 -24.03 -11.20
C ILE A 46 -11.52 -25.13 -10.52
N GLU A 47 -10.27 -24.84 -10.17
CA GLU A 47 -9.30 -25.78 -9.64
C GLU A 47 -8.26 -25.03 -8.80
N HIS A 48 -7.60 -25.72 -7.88
CA HIS A 48 -6.46 -25.21 -7.11
C HIS A 48 -5.47 -26.35 -6.81
N GLU A 49 -4.29 -26.02 -6.32
CA GLU A 49 -3.17 -26.96 -6.12
C GLU A 49 -3.54 -28.21 -5.32
N GLY A 50 -4.41 -28.11 -4.34
CA GLY A 50 -4.85 -29.24 -3.50
C GLY A 50 -6.09 -29.99 -4.02
N THR A 51 -6.73 -29.56 -5.12
CA THR A 51 -8.04 -30.07 -5.56
C THR A 51 -8.03 -31.59 -5.80
N ALA A 52 -6.98 -32.11 -6.44
CA ALA A 52 -6.86 -33.54 -6.73
C ALA A 52 -6.74 -34.43 -5.50
N PHE A 53 -6.37 -33.87 -4.36
CA PHE A 53 -6.14 -34.56 -3.10
C PHE A 53 -7.19 -34.23 -2.04
N GLY A 54 -8.20 -33.40 -2.36
CA GLY A 54 -9.20 -32.93 -1.41
C GLY A 54 -8.63 -32.03 -0.30
N MET A 55 -7.52 -31.36 -0.59
CA MET A 55 -6.90 -30.42 0.37
C MET A 55 -7.58 -29.07 0.34
N ASP A 56 -7.76 -28.47 1.50
CA ASP A 56 -8.28 -27.12 1.62
C ASP A 56 -7.26 -26.05 1.23
N VAL A 57 -7.75 -24.84 0.95
CA VAL A 57 -6.91 -23.67 0.71
C VAL A 57 -6.17 -23.29 1.99
N PRO A 58 -4.85 -23.11 1.97
CA PRO A 58 -4.08 -22.77 3.16
C PRO A 58 -4.49 -21.42 3.78
N ASN A 59 -4.54 -21.37 5.11
CA ASN A 59 -5.00 -20.18 5.87
C ASN A 59 -4.17 -18.93 5.56
N TRP A 60 -2.83 -19.07 5.40
CA TRP A 60 -1.95 -17.95 5.15
C TRP A 60 -2.36 -17.09 3.93
N ILE A 61 -3.15 -17.65 3.00
CA ILE A 61 -3.64 -16.93 1.82
C ILE A 61 -4.58 -15.80 2.22
N PHE A 62 -5.40 -16.00 3.26
CA PHE A 62 -6.41 -15.07 3.75
C PHE A 62 -5.93 -14.17 4.89
N GLU A 63 -4.82 -14.52 5.53
CA GLU A 63 -4.29 -13.80 6.68
C GLU A 63 -3.48 -12.58 6.26
N GLU A 64 -3.50 -11.53 7.09
CA GLU A 64 -2.61 -10.37 6.95
C GLU A 64 -1.17 -10.77 7.28
N GLN A 65 -0.18 -10.10 6.67
CA GLN A 65 1.24 -10.43 6.84
C GLN A 65 1.67 -10.33 8.31
N GLU A 66 1.19 -9.33 9.02
CA GLU A 66 1.48 -9.07 10.43
C GLU A 66 0.96 -10.19 11.34
N ASN A 67 -0.19 -10.79 11.00
CA ASN A 67 -0.74 -11.92 11.75
C ASN A 67 0.13 -13.17 11.56
N ILE A 68 0.54 -13.46 10.33
CA ILE A 68 1.45 -14.56 10.02
C ILE A 68 2.80 -14.36 10.73
N GLU A 69 3.34 -13.13 10.75
CA GLU A 69 4.59 -12.80 11.46
C GLU A 69 4.50 -13.03 12.98
N GLY A 70 3.28 -13.01 13.54
CA GLY A 70 2.99 -13.31 14.95
C GLY A 70 2.99 -14.81 15.28
N GLU A 71 2.88 -15.69 14.29
CA GLU A 71 2.86 -17.13 14.50
C GLU A 71 4.23 -17.69 14.91
N ARG A 72 4.20 -18.80 15.66
CA ARG A 72 5.41 -19.45 16.17
C ARG A 72 6.42 -19.81 15.09
N ASP A 73 5.95 -20.29 13.94
CA ASP A 73 6.79 -20.79 12.84
C ASP A 73 7.46 -19.67 12.03
N TYR A 74 7.02 -18.42 12.25
CA TYR A 74 7.57 -17.21 11.60
C TYR A 74 8.30 -16.30 12.58
N LYS A 75 8.52 -16.75 13.83
CA LYS A 75 9.24 -15.96 14.84
C LYS A 75 10.64 -15.56 14.33
N GLY A 76 10.94 -14.26 14.39
CA GLY A 76 12.22 -13.70 13.91
C GLY A 76 12.30 -13.53 12.39
N LEU A 77 11.17 -13.63 11.69
CA LEU A 77 11.07 -13.42 10.25
C LEU A 77 10.13 -12.23 9.96
N TYR A 78 10.41 -11.51 8.89
CA TYR A 78 9.42 -10.71 8.19
C TYR A 78 8.80 -11.54 7.07
N VAL A 79 7.50 -11.39 6.88
CA VAL A 79 6.73 -12.12 5.88
C VAL A 79 6.32 -11.20 4.74
N PHE A 80 6.42 -11.70 3.51
CA PHE A 80 6.01 -11.00 2.30
C PHE A 80 5.13 -11.93 1.47
N LYS A 81 3.98 -11.42 1.03
CA LYS A 81 3.06 -12.14 0.14
C LYS A 81 3.11 -11.53 -1.23
N PHE A 82 3.31 -12.36 -2.24
CA PHE A 82 3.31 -11.97 -3.63
C PHE A 82 2.19 -12.69 -4.37
N GLU A 83 1.63 -12.01 -5.35
CA GLU A 83 0.60 -12.56 -6.20
C GLU A 83 0.86 -12.15 -7.64
N GLN A 84 0.73 -13.12 -8.54
CA GLN A 84 0.78 -12.90 -9.99
C GLN A 84 -0.31 -13.70 -10.67
N THR A 85 -0.79 -13.17 -11.79
CA THR A 85 -1.81 -13.84 -12.62
C THR A 85 -1.29 -14.04 -14.03
N GLY A 86 -1.74 -15.12 -14.69
CA GLY A 86 -1.40 -15.39 -16.08
C GLY A 86 -2.11 -16.62 -16.63
N LYS A 87 -1.97 -16.82 -17.93
CA LYS A 87 -2.63 -17.94 -18.64
C LYS A 87 -1.82 -19.24 -18.59
N ASP A 88 -0.53 -19.16 -18.28
CA ASP A 88 0.38 -20.29 -18.12
C ASP A 88 0.92 -20.38 -16.70
N LEU A 89 0.62 -21.47 -16.00
CA LEU A 89 0.98 -21.67 -14.60
C LEU A 89 2.50 -21.68 -14.38
N GLU A 90 3.22 -22.43 -15.23
CA GLU A 90 4.68 -22.57 -15.03
C GLU A 90 5.42 -21.26 -15.36
N GLY A 91 4.94 -20.52 -16.36
CA GLY A 91 5.44 -19.18 -16.64
C GLY A 91 5.22 -18.21 -15.48
N VAL A 92 4.02 -18.21 -14.88
CA VAL A 92 3.70 -17.36 -13.72
C VAL A 92 4.56 -17.74 -12.50
N LYS A 93 4.71 -19.04 -12.22
CA LYS A 93 5.59 -19.55 -11.13
C LYS A 93 7.03 -19.11 -11.33
N ALA A 94 7.58 -19.34 -12.53
CA ALA A 94 8.97 -19.00 -12.84
C ALA A 94 9.21 -17.50 -12.72
N TRP A 95 8.30 -16.68 -13.25
CA TRP A 95 8.39 -15.23 -13.18
C TRP A 95 8.36 -14.74 -11.72
N THR A 96 7.37 -15.19 -10.92
CA THR A 96 7.19 -14.76 -9.55
C THR A 96 8.40 -15.12 -8.68
N ARG A 97 8.91 -16.36 -8.80
CA ARG A 97 10.05 -16.83 -8.02
C ARG A 97 11.37 -16.14 -8.40
N SER A 98 11.60 -15.92 -9.70
CA SER A 98 12.92 -15.47 -10.18
C SER A 98 13.05 -13.95 -10.27
N PHE A 99 11.98 -13.24 -10.59
CA PHE A 99 12.05 -11.81 -10.89
C PHE A 99 11.27 -10.94 -9.89
N THR A 100 10.13 -11.41 -9.40
CA THR A 100 9.27 -10.59 -8.56
C THR A 100 9.74 -10.58 -7.10
N ALA A 101 10.06 -11.74 -6.53
CA ALA A 101 10.24 -11.85 -5.08
C ALA A 101 11.40 -10.96 -4.57
N ALA A 102 12.58 -11.01 -5.17
CA ALA A 102 13.72 -10.23 -4.68
C ALA A 102 13.50 -8.71 -4.80
N THR A 103 13.01 -8.26 -5.97
CA THR A 103 12.76 -6.84 -6.24
C THR A 103 11.61 -6.30 -5.38
N GLU A 104 10.53 -7.07 -5.26
CA GLU A 104 9.36 -6.66 -4.49
C GLU A 104 9.62 -6.66 -2.97
N VAL A 105 10.43 -7.57 -2.44
CA VAL A 105 10.87 -7.52 -1.04
C VAL A 105 11.53 -6.18 -0.75
N ALA A 106 12.50 -5.77 -1.56
CA ALA A 106 13.21 -4.50 -1.37
C ALA A 106 12.26 -3.31 -1.41
N ARG A 107 11.32 -3.29 -2.37
CA ARG A 107 10.29 -2.24 -2.48
C ARG A 107 9.35 -2.24 -1.26
N MET A 108 8.90 -3.41 -0.81
CA MET A 108 8.01 -3.52 0.35
C MET A 108 8.70 -3.10 1.65
N VAL A 109 9.97 -3.45 1.85
CA VAL A 109 10.77 -2.97 2.99
C VAL A 109 10.88 -1.45 2.96
N SER A 110 11.24 -0.87 1.82
CA SER A 110 11.29 0.59 1.64
C SER A 110 9.96 1.25 1.98
N THR A 111 8.84 0.68 1.52
CA THR A 111 7.48 1.19 1.81
C THR A 111 7.15 1.09 3.30
N ARG A 112 7.43 -0.05 3.96
CA ARG A 112 7.20 -0.24 5.40
C ARG A 112 8.01 0.77 6.23
N VAL A 113 9.28 1.02 5.86
CA VAL A 113 10.14 2.03 6.50
C VAL A 113 9.52 3.42 6.40
N MET A 114 9.08 3.82 5.21
CA MET A 114 8.42 5.11 5.02
C MET A 114 7.10 5.22 5.80
N ASN A 115 6.29 4.18 5.82
CA ASN A 115 5.04 4.16 6.59
C ASN A 115 5.30 4.29 8.09
N LYS A 116 6.29 3.57 8.64
CA LYS A 116 6.68 3.68 10.05
C LYS A 116 7.17 5.09 10.38
N PHE A 117 8.00 5.68 9.53
CA PHE A 117 8.47 7.06 9.69
C PHE A 117 7.32 8.07 9.71
N VAL A 118 6.43 8.01 8.72
CA VAL A 118 5.27 8.93 8.64
C VAL A 118 4.34 8.76 9.83
N GLY A 119 4.08 7.52 10.26
CA GLY A 119 3.22 7.20 11.41
C GLY A 119 3.78 7.69 12.74
N ALA A 120 5.09 7.80 12.88
CA ALA A 120 5.74 8.25 14.11
C ALA A 120 5.70 9.77 14.31
N GLN A 121 5.32 10.57 13.30
CA GLN A 121 5.22 12.04 13.36
C GLN A 121 6.48 12.71 13.94
N ILE A 122 7.65 12.26 13.49
CA ILE A 122 8.94 12.76 14.02
C ILE A 122 9.23 14.16 13.47
N GLY A 123 9.15 15.17 14.33
CA GLY A 123 9.61 16.53 14.08
C GLY A 123 8.84 17.26 12.97
N ASP A 124 9.46 18.31 12.44
CA ASP A 124 8.98 18.97 11.23
C ASP A 124 9.25 18.04 10.04
N LYS A 125 8.18 17.60 9.38
CA LYS A 125 8.21 16.66 8.27
C LYS A 125 9.22 17.09 7.20
N ASP A 126 9.23 18.38 6.88
CA ASP A 126 10.05 18.94 5.80
C ASP A 126 11.56 18.83 6.07
N MET A 127 11.99 18.77 7.36
CA MET A 127 13.42 18.68 7.73
C MET A 127 14.05 17.32 7.42
N VAL A 128 13.29 16.25 7.58
CA VAL A 128 13.80 14.87 7.46
C VAL A 128 13.19 14.06 6.33
N GLU A 129 12.20 14.61 5.62
CA GLU A 129 11.54 13.91 4.51
C GLU A 129 12.56 13.53 3.42
N THR A 130 13.35 14.49 2.93
CA THR A 130 14.39 14.21 1.93
C THR A 130 15.42 13.19 2.43
N TYR A 131 15.80 13.25 3.71
CA TYR A 131 16.71 12.27 4.31
C TYR A 131 16.11 10.87 4.27
N MET A 132 14.84 10.71 4.64
CA MET A 132 14.14 9.43 4.63
C MET A 132 13.86 8.91 3.23
N GLU A 133 13.55 9.79 2.27
CA GLU A 133 13.43 9.40 0.85
C GLU A 133 14.72 8.78 0.31
N GLU A 134 15.89 9.34 0.65
CA GLU A 134 17.17 8.79 0.23
C GLU A 134 17.47 7.44 0.93
N VAL A 135 17.12 7.30 2.21
CA VAL A 135 17.17 6.01 2.92
C VAL A 135 16.28 4.97 2.22
N ALA A 136 15.04 5.34 1.90
CA ALA A 136 14.10 4.47 1.20
C ALA A 136 14.62 4.04 -0.19
N LYS A 137 15.27 4.92 -0.94
CA LYS A 137 15.91 4.59 -2.23
C LYS A 137 17.04 3.57 -2.07
N ILE A 138 17.86 3.69 -1.02
CA ILE A 138 18.91 2.71 -0.72
C ILE A 138 18.29 1.34 -0.43
N LEU A 139 17.23 1.29 0.37
CA LEU A 139 16.54 0.06 0.73
C LEU A 139 15.81 -0.59 -0.44
N ALA A 140 15.27 0.21 -1.37
CA ALA A 140 14.52 -0.29 -2.53
C ALA A 140 15.37 -1.08 -3.54
N VAL A 141 16.69 -1.00 -3.44
CA VAL A 141 17.64 -1.76 -4.27
C VAL A 141 18.53 -2.70 -3.44
N ALA A 142 18.25 -2.86 -2.14
CA ALA A 142 19.02 -3.71 -1.25
C ALA A 142 18.72 -5.20 -1.49
N GLU A 143 19.74 -6.03 -1.33
CA GLU A 143 19.60 -7.48 -1.27
C GLU A 143 19.59 -7.93 0.20
N TYR A 144 18.66 -8.84 0.52
CA TYR A 144 18.49 -9.33 1.88
C TYR A 144 18.93 -10.79 1.97
N ALA A 145 20.01 -11.04 2.69
CA ALA A 145 20.52 -12.40 2.91
C ALA A 145 19.50 -13.25 3.65
N GLY A 146 19.44 -14.55 3.31
CA GLY A 146 18.49 -15.49 3.93
C GLY A 146 17.04 -15.32 3.49
N ALA A 147 16.79 -14.44 2.54
CA ALA A 147 15.48 -14.31 1.88
C ALA A 147 15.13 -15.61 1.14
N ARG A 148 13.95 -16.19 1.40
CA ARG A 148 13.57 -17.50 0.81
C ARG A 148 12.06 -17.68 0.70
N GLN A 149 11.68 -18.49 -0.28
CA GLN A 149 10.31 -19.02 -0.38
C GLN A 149 10.01 -19.91 0.83
N LYS A 150 8.86 -19.72 1.45
CA LYS A 150 8.37 -20.55 2.57
C LYS A 150 7.23 -21.45 2.13
N ALA A 151 6.29 -20.93 1.35
CA ALA A 151 5.16 -21.67 0.78
C ALA A 151 4.72 -21.02 -0.53
N ASP A 152 3.98 -21.75 -1.32
CA ASP A 152 3.28 -21.25 -2.48
C ASP A 152 1.93 -21.95 -2.66
N PHE A 153 1.09 -21.36 -3.48
CA PHE A 153 -0.22 -21.91 -3.81
C PHE A 153 -0.75 -21.30 -5.11
N TRP A 154 -1.52 -22.07 -5.86
CA TRP A 154 -2.16 -21.54 -7.05
C TRP A 154 -3.63 -21.90 -7.11
N VAL A 155 -4.41 -21.02 -7.75
CA VAL A 155 -5.81 -21.24 -8.10
C VAL A 155 -6.03 -20.95 -9.58
N TYR A 156 -6.88 -21.74 -10.24
CA TYR A 156 -7.33 -21.51 -11.61
C TYR A 156 -8.75 -20.98 -11.56
N GLN A 157 -8.99 -19.79 -12.14
CA GLN A 157 -10.24 -19.05 -11.99
C GLN A 157 -10.83 -18.64 -13.34
N GLN A 158 -12.17 -18.73 -13.44
CA GLN A 158 -12.95 -18.13 -14.50
C GLN A 158 -13.38 -16.72 -14.08
N TYR A 159 -13.08 -15.75 -14.90
CA TYR A 159 -13.54 -14.37 -14.76
C TYR A 159 -14.81 -14.11 -15.58
N TYR A 160 -15.52 -13.03 -15.23
CA TYR A 160 -16.77 -12.64 -15.85
C TYR A 160 -16.77 -11.13 -16.15
N ASP A 161 -17.49 -10.72 -17.19
CA ASP A 161 -17.75 -9.31 -17.49
C ASP A 161 -18.92 -8.76 -16.62
N ASP A 162 -19.22 -7.47 -16.76
CA ASP A 162 -20.27 -6.78 -16.02
C ASP A 162 -21.69 -7.33 -16.30
N ALA A 163 -21.86 -8.09 -17.40
CA ALA A 163 -23.09 -8.79 -17.76
C ALA A 163 -23.14 -10.22 -17.19
N GLY A 164 -22.08 -10.69 -16.52
CA GLY A 164 -21.98 -12.04 -16.00
C GLY A 164 -21.61 -13.08 -17.05
N LYS A 165 -21.13 -12.66 -18.22
CA LYS A 165 -20.67 -13.57 -19.27
C LYS A 165 -19.23 -14.00 -18.97
N PRO A 166 -18.90 -15.31 -19.10
CA PRO A 166 -17.53 -15.78 -18.92
C PRO A 166 -16.54 -15.10 -19.88
N THR A 167 -15.42 -14.65 -19.36
CA THR A 167 -14.33 -14.04 -20.12
C THR A 167 -13.07 -14.92 -20.07
N ASP A 168 -12.00 -14.42 -19.42
CA ASP A 168 -10.73 -15.14 -19.35
C ASP A 168 -10.73 -16.21 -18.24
N LYS A 169 -9.91 -17.24 -18.47
CA LYS A 169 -9.47 -18.16 -17.42
C LYS A 169 -8.00 -17.90 -17.15
N VAL A 170 -7.66 -17.69 -15.88
CA VAL A 170 -6.28 -17.40 -15.48
C VAL A 170 -5.88 -18.21 -14.25
N TYR A 171 -4.61 -18.52 -14.17
CA TYR A 171 -3.96 -18.93 -12.94
C TYR A 171 -3.63 -17.72 -12.10
N ARG A 172 -3.94 -17.80 -10.83
CA ARG A 172 -3.51 -16.86 -9.80
C ARG A 172 -2.53 -17.62 -8.90
N TYR A 173 -1.28 -17.20 -8.91
CA TYR A 173 -0.21 -17.81 -8.15
C TYR A 173 0.16 -16.92 -6.98
N LEU A 174 0.20 -17.51 -5.79
CA LEU A 174 0.52 -16.85 -4.54
C LEU A 174 1.82 -17.43 -3.99
N LEU A 175 2.69 -16.57 -3.52
CA LEU A 175 3.99 -16.94 -2.98
C LEU A 175 4.15 -16.28 -1.61
N LEU A 176 4.43 -17.11 -0.59
CA LEU A 176 4.82 -16.65 0.75
C LEU A 176 6.33 -16.68 0.85
N TYR A 177 6.92 -15.54 1.13
CA TYR A 177 8.35 -15.33 1.18
C TYR A 177 8.77 -14.80 2.56
N THR A 178 9.92 -15.18 3.04
CA THR A 178 10.39 -14.77 4.37
C THR A 178 11.82 -14.23 4.30
N VAL A 179 12.09 -13.24 5.17
CA VAL A 179 13.43 -12.66 5.35
C VAL A 179 13.71 -12.60 6.85
N PRO A 180 14.88 -13.00 7.35
CA PRO A 180 15.24 -12.82 8.74
C PRO A 180 15.15 -11.34 9.16
N ARG A 181 14.52 -11.05 10.29
CA ARG A 181 14.35 -9.67 10.80
C ARG A 181 15.68 -8.97 10.92
N GLU A 182 16.68 -9.65 11.49
CA GLU A 182 18.03 -9.12 11.66
C GLU A 182 18.67 -8.60 10.36
N GLN A 183 18.37 -9.23 9.23
CA GLN A 183 18.92 -8.81 7.95
C GLN A 183 18.30 -7.50 7.43
N ILE A 184 17.00 -7.35 7.61
CA ILE A 184 16.29 -6.12 7.26
C ILE A 184 16.68 -5.00 8.22
N ASP A 185 16.67 -5.25 9.52
CA ASP A 185 17.01 -4.26 10.54
C ASP A 185 18.45 -3.76 10.36
N ALA A 186 19.41 -4.67 10.10
CA ALA A 186 20.78 -4.31 9.77
C ALA A 186 20.90 -3.51 8.45
N ALA A 187 20.07 -3.80 7.46
CA ALA A 187 20.04 -3.03 6.21
C ALA A 187 19.51 -1.62 6.45
N ILE A 188 18.48 -1.45 7.26
CA ILE A 188 17.92 -0.16 7.65
C ILE A 188 18.99 0.69 8.36
N GLN A 189 19.68 0.13 9.35
CA GLN A 189 20.75 0.83 10.07
C GLN A 189 21.88 1.26 9.12
N ARG A 190 22.33 0.37 8.23
CA ARG A 190 23.35 0.72 7.21
C ARG A 190 22.88 1.84 6.29
N ALA A 191 21.63 1.85 5.88
CA ALA A 191 21.08 2.89 5.01
C ALA A 191 21.01 4.25 5.72
N LEU A 192 20.57 4.27 6.98
CA LEU A 192 20.55 5.46 7.84
C LEU A 192 21.96 6.03 8.06
N ASP A 193 22.94 5.18 8.33
CA ASP A 193 24.33 5.59 8.53
C ASP A 193 24.97 6.09 7.23
N ALA A 194 24.75 5.39 6.11
CA ALA A 194 25.25 5.79 4.80
C ALA A 194 24.71 7.17 4.40
N GLN A 195 23.43 7.43 4.66
CA GLN A 195 22.84 8.73 4.35
C GLN A 195 23.32 9.83 5.30
N SER A 196 23.50 9.52 6.59
CA SER A 196 24.08 10.45 7.57
C SER A 196 25.53 10.84 7.20
N GLY A 197 26.31 9.92 6.63
CA GLY A 197 27.65 10.19 6.13
C GLY A 197 27.71 11.05 4.87
N LYS A 198 26.70 10.97 4.01
CA LYS A 198 26.63 11.73 2.74
C LYS A 198 26.15 13.17 2.93
N ALA A 199 25.16 13.38 3.77
CA ALA A 199 24.50 14.66 3.96
C ALA A 199 24.56 15.06 5.45
N LYS A 200 25.41 16.06 5.77
CA LYS A 200 25.46 16.62 7.13
C LYS A 200 24.16 17.40 7.43
N PRO A 201 23.64 17.34 8.65
CA PRO A 201 22.49 18.16 9.05
C PRO A 201 22.88 19.65 8.98
N LYS A 202 21.92 20.48 8.58
CA LYS A 202 22.13 21.93 8.42
C LYS A 202 21.90 22.71 9.72
N THR A 203 21.10 22.15 10.62
CA THR A 203 20.73 22.73 11.91
C THR A 203 20.78 21.68 13.02
N GLU A 204 20.78 22.13 14.30
CA GLU A 204 20.68 21.24 15.46
C GLU A 204 19.32 20.54 15.53
N GLU A 205 18.26 21.22 15.11
CA GLU A 205 16.91 20.64 15.04
C GLU A 205 16.87 19.49 14.03
N GLU A 206 17.50 19.65 12.87
CA GLU A 206 17.61 18.57 11.86
C GLU A 206 18.42 17.39 12.42
N GLN A 207 19.53 17.64 13.12
CA GLN A 207 20.31 16.59 13.77
C GLN A 207 19.44 15.82 14.78
N THR A 208 18.74 16.55 15.66
CA THR A 208 17.85 15.96 16.67
C THR A 208 16.75 15.11 16.02
N ALA A 209 16.17 15.59 14.93
CA ALA A 209 15.14 14.84 14.19
C ALA A 209 15.71 13.56 13.57
N ARG A 210 16.93 13.60 12.97
CA ARG A 210 17.61 12.41 12.44
C ARG A 210 17.96 11.40 13.54
N ASP A 211 18.36 11.86 14.71
CA ASP A 211 18.65 10.98 15.86
C ASP A 211 17.38 10.27 16.35
N ARG A 212 16.25 10.96 16.38
CA ARG A 212 14.94 10.35 16.67
C ARG A 212 14.53 9.33 15.61
N VAL A 213 14.83 9.57 14.32
CA VAL A 213 14.61 8.58 13.26
C VAL A 213 15.44 7.32 13.53
N LYS A 214 16.72 7.47 13.87
CA LYS A 214 17.58 6.31 14.20
C LYS A 214 17.03 5.55 15.41
N GLU A 215 16.61 6.25 16.45
CA GLU A 215 15.99 5.66 17.65
C GLU A 215 14.72 4.88 17.30
N LEU A 216 13.84 5.45 16.45
CA LEU A 216 12.62 4.79 15.97
C LEU A 216 12.91 3.41 15.33
N PHE A 217 14.01 3.27 14.61
CA PHE A 217 14.38 2.03 13.92
C PHE A 217 15.32 1.11 14.72
N ASN A 218 15.72 1.48 15.93
CA ASN A 218 16.48 0.58 16.81
C ASN A 218 15.66 -0.65 17.26
N GLU A 219 14.33 -0.52 17.28
CA GLU A 219 13.41 -1.61 17.63
C GLU A 219 12.99 -2.46 16.40
N GLY A 220 13.63 -2.22 15.24
CA GLY A 220 13.30 -2.88 13.97
C GLY A 220 12.19 -2.20 13.19
N LEU A 221 11.63 -2.94 12.22
CA LEU A 221 10.59 -2.46 11.30
C LEU A 221 9.19 -2.67 11.86
#